data_d42d2d38b321fad390c8fdeb931a83c0
#
_entry.id   d42d2d38b321fad390c8fdeb931a83c0
#
_cell.length_a   1.000
_cell.length_b   1.000
_cell.length_c   1.000
_cell.angle_alpha   90.00
_cell.angle_beta   90.00
_cell.angle_gamma   90.00
#
_symmetry.space_group_name_H-M   'P 1'
#
loop_
_entity.id
_entity.type
_entity.pdbx_description
1 polymer ?
#
loop_
_entity_poly.entity_id
_entity_poly.type
_entity_poly.pdbx_seq_one_letter_code
_entity_poly.pdbx_strand_id
1 'polypeptide(L)'
;MKFKSLFSLLLLACVMTSCLDNVESHTTPEMVFGHLYVNPQIVNDTLGGAKDTLGEHYNMELGMTYLDTLQLGDTLMFPALFSSNMNNLVSINATYDTLRVNLWFQIDLEDESVMKALATGSKPERGVLLFNPMFNLVSFPVYIVPQEAGSYPIKLSVTSDSKYPTRHAIFTLPVK
;
A
#
# COMPACT_ATOMS: atom_id res chain seq x y z
N MET A 1 -24.08 49.16 29.35
CA MET A 1 -24.48 48.10 28.39
C MET A 1 -23.34 47.49 27.58
N LYS A 2 -22.05 47.59 27.95
CA LYS A 2 -20.90 47.08 27.17
C LYS A 2 -20.35 45.74 27.67
N PHE A 3 -20.70 45.31 28.87
CA PHE A 3 -20.16 44.08 29.47
C PHE A 3 -20.84 42.78 28.97
N LYS A 4 -22.13 42.83 28.60
CA LYS A 4 -22.88 41.65 28.13
C LYS A 4 -22.40 41.17 26.75
N SER A 5 -21.99 42.11 25.89
CA SER A 5 -21.50 41.78 24.54
C SER A 5 -20.11 41.09 24.56
N LEU A 6 -19.26 41.50 25.50
CA LEU A 6 -17.90 40.91 25.64
C LEU A 6 -17.96 39.45 26.15
N PHE A 7 -18.90 39.17 27.07
CA PHE A 7 -19.09 37.83 27.62
C PHE A 7 -19.67 36.86 26.59
N SER A 8 -20.58 37.35 25.72
CA SER A 8 -21.15 36.55 24.63
C SER A 8 -20.10 36.22 23.58
N LEU A 9 -19.18 37.14 23.26
CA LEU A 9 -18.10 36.92 22.31
C LEU A 9 -17.07 35.93 22.86
N LEU A 10 -16.76 35.98 24.14
CA LEU A 10 -15.84 35.06 24.81
C LEU A 10 -16.42 33.65 24.87
N LEU A 11 -17.71 33.50 25.13
CA LEU A 11 -18.41 32.21 25.12
C LEU A 11 -18.42 31.58 23.72
N LEU A 12 -18.62 32.39 22.67
CA LEU A 12 -18.60 31.95 21.29
C LEU A 12 -17.20 31.48 20.87
N ALA A 13 -16.14 32.16 21.33
CA ALA A 13 -14.75 31.76 21.06
C ALA A 13 -14.40 30.43 21.74
N CYS A 14 -14.89 30.17 22.96
CA CYS A 14 -14.66 28.89 23.65
C CYS A 14 -15.37 27.71 22.98
N VAL A 15 -16.54 27.94 22.34
CA VAL A 15 -17.25 26.87 21.60
C VAL A 15 -16.55 26.52 20.30
N MET A 16 -15.88 27.49 19.67
CA MET A 16 -15.14 27.23 18.42
C MET A 16 -13.81 26.51 18.64
N THR A 17 -13.21 26.61 19.82
CA THR A 17 -11.95 25.93 20.13
C THR A 17 -12.16 24.48 20.60
N SER A 18 -13.35 24.13 21.09
CA SER A 18 -13.66 22.74 21.50
C SER A 18 -13.95 21.78 20.33
N CYS A 19 -14.13 22.30 19.11
CA CYS A 19 -14.33 21.46 17.92
C CYS A 19 -13.04 21.11 17.17
N LEU A 20 -11.88 21.50 17.70
CA LEU A 20 -10.55 21.18 17.13
C LEU A 20 -9.82 20.07 17.90
N ASP A 21 -10.50 19.39 18.81
CA ASP A 21 -9.98 18.14 19.35
C ASP A 21 -9.84 17.14 18.21
N ASN A 22 -8.63 16.66 18.04
CA ASN A 22 -8.26 15.60 17.11
C ASN A 22 -9.33 14.52 17.10
N VAL A 23 -10.22 14.56 16.11
CA VAL A 23 -11.09 13.42 15.82
C VAL A 23 -10.14 12.32 15.43
N GLU A 24 -9.80 11.44 16.38
CA GLU A 24 -9.03 10.25 16.08
C GLU A 24 -9.72 9.58 14.89
N SER A 25 -9.06 9.59 13.76
CA SER A 25 -9.60 8.93 12.60
C SER A 25 -9.67 7.43 12.87
N HIS A 26 -10.88 6.89 12.81
CA HIS A 26 -11.15 5.47 12.99
C HIS A 26 -11.07 4.70 11.66
N THR A 27 -10.55 5.32 10.62
CA THR A 27 -10.45 4.69 9.30
C THR A 27 -9.27 3.72 9.25
N THR A 28 -9.54 2.51 8.78
CA THR A 28 -8.49 1.54 8.45
C THR A 28 -7.86 1.94 7.12
N PRO A 29 -6.55 1.79 6.94
CA PRO A 29 -5.94 1.99 5.63
C PRO A 29 -6.49 0.99 4.60
N GLU A 30 -6.42 1.35 3.33
CA GLU A 30 -6.94 0.57 2.21
C GLU A 30 -5.83 0.16 1.25
N MET A 31 -6.05 -0.97 0.61
CA MET A 31 -5.23 -1.48 -0.49
C MET A 31 -6.14 -1.82 -1.65
N VAL A 32 -5.81 -1.34 -2.83
CA VAL A 32 -6.48 -1.68 -4.09
C VAL A 32 -5.44 -2.21 -5.06
N PHE A 33 -5.69 -3.38 -5.60
CA PHE A 33 -4.83 -4.02 -6.59
C PHE A 33 -5.48 -3.94 -7.96
N GLY A 34 -4.68 -3.61 -8.97
CA GLY A 34 -5.10 -3.64 -10.36
C GLY A 34 -4.96 -5.05 -10.97
N HIS A 35 -5.07 -5.11 -12.28
CA HIS A 35 -4.91 -6.37 -13.00
C HIS A 35 -3.53 -6.99 -12.79
N LEU A 36 -3.50 -8.32 -12.73
CA LEU A 36 -2.29 -9.13 -12.63
C LEU A 36 -1.77 -9.43 -14.03
N TYR A 37 -0.51 -9.11 -14.28
CA TYR A 37 0.15 -9.33 -15.57
C TYR A 37 1.32 -10.28 -15.40
N VAL A 38 1.44 -11.22 -16.35
CA VAL A 38 2.58 -12.13 -16.43
C VAL A 38 3.51 -11.65 -17.55
N ASN A 39 4.78 -11.55 -17.26
CA ASN A 39 5.82 -11.11 -18.20
C ASN A 39 5.46 -9.80 -18.94
N PRO A 40 5.11 -8.72 -18.20
CA PRO A 40 4.69 -7.48 -18.81
C PRO A 40 5.82 -6.87 -19.66
N GLN A 41 5.48 -6.38 -20.84
CA GLN A 41 6.39 -5.60 -21.68
C GLN A 41 6.07 -4.12 -21.49
N ILE A 42 7.04 -3.36 -21.02
CA ILE A 42 6.95 -1.90 -20.93
C ILE A 42 7.59 -1.32 -22.17
N VAL A 43 6.81 -0.64 -23.00
CA VAL A 43 7.27 0.04 -24.21
C VAL A 43 6.93 1.53 -24.08
N ASN A 44 7.94 2.39 -24.08
CA ASN A 44 7.78 3.86 -23.95
C ASN A 44 6.91 4.27 -22.75
N ASP A 45 7.26 3.80 -21.55
CA ASP A 45 6.55 4.08 -20.29
C ASP A 45 5.07 3.67 -20.28
N THR A 46 4.65 2.93 -21.28
CA THR A 46 3.29 2.41 -21.40
C THR A 46 3.33 0.88 -21.30
N LEU A 47 2.39 0.33 -20.55
CA LEU A 47 2.15 -1.12 -20.50
C LEU A 47 1.68 -1.58 -21.90
N GLY A 48 2.66 -1.89 -22.78
CA GLY A 48 2.41 -2.36 -24.12
C GLY A 48 2.11 -3.87 -24.10
N GLY A 49 0.87 -4.23 -24.40
CA GLY A 49 0.53 -5.62 -24.75
C GLY A 49 0.79 -6.65 -23.66
N ALA A 50 0.49 -6.34 -22.41
CA ALA A 50 0.41 -7.36 -21.38
C ALA A 50 -0.61 -8.40 -21.81
N LYS A 51 -0.13 -9.55 -22.25
CA LYS A 51 -0.97 -10.53 -22.95
C LYS A 51 -1.61 -11.53 -22.01
N ASP A 52 -1.03 -11.75 -20.84
CA ASP A 52 -1.45 -12.80 -19.93
C ASP A 52 -1.83 -12.21 -18.58
N THR A 53 -3.12 -12.27 -18.26
CA THR A 53 -3.63 -12.00 -16.93
C THR A 53 -3.76 -13.31 -16.18
N LEU A 54 -3.26 -13.37 -14.95
CA LEU A 54 -3.56 -14.48 -14.07
C LEU A 54 -4.98 -14.36 -13.52
N GLY A 55 -5.68 -15.48 -13.45
CA GLY A 55 -6.88 -15.62 -12.66
C GLY A 55 -6.57 -15.58 -11.17
N GLU A 56 -7.53 -15.12 -10.39
CA GLU A 56 -7.45 -15.14 -8.92
C GLU A 56 -8.64 -15.88 -8.32
N HIS A 57 -8.40 -16.64 -7.25
CA HIS A 57 -9.41 -17.37 -6.52
C HIS A 57 -9.31 -17.04 -5.03
N TYR A 58 -10.41 -16.59 -4.45
CA TYR A 58 -10.46 -16.26 -3.03
C TYR A 58 -10.93 -17.45 -2.19
N ASN A 59 -10.17 -17.84 -1.19
CA ASN A 59 -10.57 -18.84 -0.20
C ASN A 59 -11.08 -18.13 1.06
N MET A 60 -12.39 -18.20 1.29
CA MET A 60 -13.05 -17.52 2.41
C MET A 60 -12.63 -18.09 3.79
N GLU A 61 -12.32 -19.39 3.90
CA GLU A 61 -11.93 -20.00 5.17
C GLU A 61 -10.54 -19.54 5.62
N LEU A 62 -9.63 -19.38 4.67
CA LEU A 62 -8.26 -18.97 4.94
C LEU A 62 -8.06 -17.45 4.83
N GLY A 63 -9.03 -16.71 4.31
CA GLY A 63 -8.88 -15.28 4.04
C GLY A 63 -7.76 -14.98 3.04
N MET A 64 -7.51 -15.90 2.09
CA MET A 64 -6.40 -15.84 1.15
C MET A 64 -6.89 -15.88 -0.29
N THR A 65 -6.24 -15.10 -1.13
CA THR A 65 -6.41 -15.16 -2.58
C THR A 65 -5.33 -16.09 -3.16
N TYR A 66 -5.75 -17.03 -3.99
CA TYR A 66 -4.88 -17.91 -4.76
C TYR A 66 -4.84 -17.43 -6.20
N LEU A 67 -3.65 -17.44 -6.78
CA LEU A 67 -3.41 -17.10 -8.17
C LEU A 67 -3.32 -18.37 -9.03
N ASP A 68 -3.56 -18.23 -10.31
CA ASP A 68 -3.24 -19.31 -11.26
C ASP A 68 -1.74 -19.61 -11.28
N THR A 69 -1.39 -20.83 -11.68
CA THR A 69 -0.02 -21.30 -11.58
C THR A 69 0.91 -20.57 -12.54
N LEU A 70 1.95 -19.96 -12.01
CA LEU A 70 3.07 -19.40 -12.77
C LEU A 70 4.05 -20.47 -13.21
N GLN A 71 4.80 -20.18 -14.27
CA GLN A 71 6.00 -20.92 -14.63
C GLN A 71 7.22 -20.38 -13.88
N LEU A 72 8.19 -21.24 -13.62
CA LEU A 72 9.47 -20.79 -13.07
C LEU A 72 10.13 -19.80 -14.04
N GLY A 73 10.53 -18.64 -13.53
CA GLY A 73 11.13 -17.56 -14.30
C GLY A 73 10.13 -16.52 -14.82
N ASP A 74 8.82 -16.76 -14.67
CA ASP A 74 7.83 -15.73 -14.96
C ASP A 74 7.97 -14.54 -14.02
N THR A 75 7.66 -13.37 -14.53
CA THR A 75 7.54 -12.13 -13.75
C THR A 75 6.07 -11.78 -13.62
N LEU A 76 5.55 -11.80 -12.39
CA LEU A 76 4.23 -11.26 -12.07
C LEU A 76 4.36 -9.79 -11.76
N MET A 77 3.47 -8.97 -12.31
CA MET A 77 3.35 -7.55 -11.99
C MET A 77 1.89 -7.17 -11.78
N PHE A 78 1.63 -6.32 -10.81
CA PHE A 78 0.35 -5.65 -10.65
C PHE A 78 0.53 -4.25 -10.07
N PRO A 79 -0.24 -3.26 -10.54
CA PRO A 79 -0.29 -1.96 -9.89
C PRO A 79 -1.01 -2.08 -8.55
N ALA A 80 -0.48 -1.41 -7.54
CA ALA A 80 -1.06 -1.36 -6.21
C ALA A 80 -1.23 0.10 -5.77
N LEU A 81 -2.37 0.40 -5.17
CA LEU A 81 -2.67 1.68 -4.56
C LEU A 81 -2.91 1.46 -3.08
N PHE A 82 -2.24 2.26 -2.26
CA PHE A 82 -2.34 2.25 -0.81
C PHE A 82 -2.81 3.62 -0.33
N SER A 83 -3.84 3.62 0.50
CA SER A 83 -4.44 4.83 1.07
C SER A 83 -4.61 4.68 2.57
N SER A 84 -4.25 5.71 3.29
CA SER A 84 -4.58 5.85 4.71
C SER A 84 -5.78 6.77 4.94
N ASN A 85 -6.47 7.14 3.85
CA ASN A 85 -7.57 8.09 3.85
C ASN A 85 -7.11 9.47 4.37
N MET A 86 -7.59 9.88 5.55
CA MET A 86 -7.25 11.17 6.17
C MET A 86 -6.04 11.11 7.11
N ASN A 87 -5.43 9.94 7.27
CA ASN A 87 -4.28 9.71 8.16
C ASN A 87 -2.97 9.74 7.38
N ASN A 88 -1.85 9.68 8.07
CA ASN A 88 -0.56 9.50 7.41
C ASN A 88 -0.28 8.01 7.17
N LEU A 89 0.28 7.69 6.02
CA LEU A 89 0.93 6.41 5.82
C LEU A 89 2.20 6.34 6.69
N VAL A 90 2.38 5.22 7.36
CA VAL A 90 3.57 4.94 8.17
C VAL A 90 4.49 3.97 7.45
N SER A 91 3.92 2.85 6.95
CA SER A 91 4.71 1.87 6.21
C SER A 91 3.87 1.01 5.28
N ILE A 92 4.54 0.48 4.25
CA ILE A 92 4.06 -0.61 3.41
C ILE A 92 5.12 -1.69 3.42
N ASN A 93 4.74 -2.92 3.73
CA ASN A 93 5.68 -4.03 3.88
C ASN A 93 5.16 -5.27 3.17
N ALA A 94 6.06 -5.96 2.46
CA ALA A 94 5.85 -7.31 1.97
C ALA A 94 6.54 -8.32 2.90
N THR A 95 5.83 -9.40 3.23
CA THR A 95 6.39 -10.55 3.96
C THR A 95 6.27 -11.78 3.07
N TYR A 96 7.39 -12.42 2.76
CA TYR A 96 7.48 -13.54 1.83
C TYR A 96 8.77 -14.33 2.07
N ASP A 97 8.90 -15.50 1.46
CA ASP A 97 10.15 -16.28 1.48
C ASP A 97 11.19 -15.64 0.55
N THR A 98 12.10 -14.88 1.13
CA THR A 98 13.15 -14.14 0.40
C THR A 98 14.21 -15.01 -0.25
N LEU A 99 14.27 -16.31 0.06
CA LEU A 99 15.19 -17.23 -0.59
C LEU A 99 14.62 -17.79 -1.90
N ARG A 100 13.29 -17.83 -2.00
CA ARG A 100 12.57 -18.50 -3.10
C ARG A 100 11.75 -17.57 -3.96
N VAL A 101 11.57 -16.33 -3.52
CA VAL A 101 10.80 -15.30 -4.23
C VAL A 101 11.58 -13.99 -4.18
N ASN A 102 11.75 -13.36 -5.33
CA ASN A 102 12.16 -11.95 -5.38
C ASN A 102 10.91 -11.09 -5.51
N LEU A 103 10.79 -10.11 -4.63
CA LEU A 103 9.70 -9.13 -4.66
C LEU A 103 10.28 -7.74 -4.49
N TRP A 104 9.81 -6.79 -5.32
CA TRP A 104 10.17 -5.40 -5.17
C TRP A 104 9.01 -4.49 -5.53
N PHE A 105 9.08 -3.27 -5.02
CA PHE A 105 8.21 -2.15 -5.37
C PHE A 105 8.92 -1.26 -6.38
N GLN A 106 8.31 -1.06 -7.54
CA GLN A 106 8.90 -0.19 -8.57
C GLN A 106 8.60 1.26 -8.22
N ILE A 107 9.60 1.92 -7.65
CA ILE A 107 9.56 3.32 -7.22
C ILE A 107 10.59 4.10 -8.02
N ASP A 108 10.18 5.25 -8.55
CA ASP A 108 11.10 6.19 -9.16
C ASP A 108 11.81 7.00 -8.05
N LEU A 109 13.03 6.59 -7.73
CA LEU A 109 13.84 7.25 -6.73
C LEU A 109 14.53 8.53 -7.25
N GLU A 110 14.40 8.86 -8.54
CA GLU A 110 14.88 10.12 -9.12
C GLU A 110 13.83 11.24 -8.97
N ASP A 111 12.57 10.90 -8.75
CA ASP A 111 11.52 11.88 -8.48
C ASP A 111 11.67 12.47 -7.07
N GLU A 112 11.92 13.78 -7.01
CA GLU A 112 12.07 14.51 -5.75
C GLU A 112 10.85 14.39 -4.82
N SER A 113 9.64 14.30 -5.37
CA SER A 113 8.41 14.17 -4.57
C SER A 113 8.37 12.82 -3.86
N VAL A 114 8.79 11.77 -4.54
CA VAL A 114 8.92 10.42 -4.00
C VAL A 114 10.01 10.36 -2.94
N MET A 115 11.17 10.95 -3.22
CA MET A 115 12.27 11.01 -2.24
C MET A 115 11.89 11.77 -0.97
N LYS A 116 11.08 12.81 -1.07
CA LYS A 116 10.54 13.54 0.11
C LYS A 116 9.52 12.72 0.88
N ALA A 117 8.78 11.84 0.19
CA ALA A 117 7.78 10.98 0.81
C ALA A 117 8.41 9.85 1.63
N LEU A 118 9.54 9.32 1.18
CA LEU A 118 10.16 8.15 1.79
C LEU A 118 11.05 8.53 2.97
N ALA A 119 10.88 7.80 4.08
CA ALA A 119 11.75 7.91 5.23
C ALA A 119 13.00 7.03 5.07
N THR A 120 14.04 7.41 5.80
CA THR A 120 15.30 6.64 5.86
C THR A 120 15.02 5.19 6.30
N GLY A 121 15.61 4.25 5.61
CA GLY A 121 15.41 2.82 5.86
C GLY A 121 14.40 2.15 4.94
N SER A 122 13.75 2.90 4.05
CA SER A 122 13.00 2.31 2.95
C SER A 122 13.91 1.45 2.07
N LYS A 123 13.40 0.28 1.68
CA LYS A 123 14.08 -0.72 0.83
C LYS A 123 13.07 -1.25 -0.19
N PRO A 124 12.72 -0.46 -1.21
CA PRO A 124 11.73 -0.87 -2.19
C PRO A 124 12.12 -2.15 -2.92
N GLU A 125 13.42 -2.40 -3.11
CA GLU A 125 13.98 -3.64 -3.68
C GLU A 125 13.73 -4.89 -2.81
N ARG A 126 13.23 -4.71 -1.58
CA ARG A 126 12.85 -5.78 -0.64
C ARG A 126 11.40 -5.67 -0.19
N GLY A 127 10.61 -4.88 -0.89
CA GLY A 127 9.20 -4.68 -0.55
C GLY A 127 8.97 -3.95 0.79
N VAL A 128 9.83 -3.00 1.15
CA VAL A 128 9.71 -2.20 2.39
C VAL A 128 9.72 -0.72 2.07
N LEU A 129 8.65 -0.03 2.41
CA LEU A 129 8.56 1.43 2.34
C LEU A 129 8.20 1.99 3.71
N LEU A 130 8.93 3.00 4.14
CA LEU A 130 8.65 3.82 5.31
C LEU A 130 8.36 5.24 4.83
N PHE A 131 7.38 5.90 5.41
CA PHE A 131 6.94 7.22 4.96
C PHE A 131 7.25 8.30 5.99
N ASN A 132 7.61 9.46 5.47
CA ASN A 132 7.61 10.68 6.25
C ASN A 132 6.14 11.12 6.50
N PRO A 133 5.84 11.85 7.59
CA PRO A 133 4.51 12.39 7.81
C PRO A 133 4.01 13.24 6.63
N MET A 134 2.68 13.34 6.47
CA MET A 134 1.95 14.11 5.46
C MET A 134 1.65 13.36 4.14
N PHE A 135 1.98 12.08 4.02
CA PHE A 135 1.60 11.29 2.86
C PHE A 135 0.49 10.31 3.23
N ASN A 136 -0.58 10.32 2.48
CA ASN A 136 -1.77 9.50 2.74
C ASN A 136 -2.17 8.59 1.58
N LEU A 137 -1.52 8.76 0.43
CA LEU A 137 -1.80 8.00 -0.80
C LEU A 137 -0.52 7.76 -1.58
N VAL A 138 -0.34 6.52 -2.05
CA VAL A 138 0.75 6.15 -2.95
C VAL A 138 0.30 5.03 -3.87
N SER A 139 0.79 5.05 -5.11
CA SER A 139 0.54 4.01 -6.10
C SER A 139 1.83 3.65 -6.81
N PHE A 140 2.09 2.35 -6.96
CA PHE A 140 3.26 1.84 -7.67
C PHE A 140 3.03 0.39 -8.13
N PRO A 141 3.77 -0.08 -9.15
CA PRO A 141 3.78 -1.49 -9.51
C PRO A 141 4.52 -2.34 -8.48
N VAL A 142 3.96 -3.51 -8.18
CA VAL A 142 4.59 -4.58 -7.41
C VAL A 142 5.04 -5.66 -8.40
N TYR A 143 6.29 -6.05 -8.30
CA TYR A 143 6.88 -7.12 -9.11
C TYR A 143 7.23 -8.31 -8.24
N ILE A 144 7.00 -9.52 -8.76
CA ILE A 144 7.28 -10.77 -8.09
C ILE A 144 7.88 -11.75 -9.09
N VAL A 145 9.01 -12.35 -8.75
CA VAL A 145 9.69 -13.37 -9.56
C VAL A 145 9.99 -14.57 -8.68
N PRO A 146 9.31 -15.71 -8.91
CA PRO A 146 9.64 -16.95 -8.19
C PRO A 146 10.98 -17.49 -8.65
N GLN A 147 11.77 -18.02 -7.72
CA GLN A 147 13.10 -18.60 -7.94
C GLN A 147 13.11 -20.13 -7.92
N GLU A 148 12.08 -20.74 -7.36
CA GLU A 148 11.90 -22.18 -7.25
C GLU A 148 10.43 -22.54 -7.49
N ALA A 149 10.18 -23.79 -7.91
CA ALA A 149 8.83 -24.34 -7.97
C ALA A 149 8.28 -24.56 -6.55
N GLY A 150 6.99 -24.32 -6.34
CA GLY A 150 6.36 -24.45 -5.04
C GLY A 150 5.11 -23.63 -4.88
N SER A 151 4.72 -23.39 -3.63
CA SER A 151 3.57 -22.56 -3.29
C SER A 151 3.98 -21.56 -2.21
N TYR A 152 3.95 -20.28 -2.54
CA TYR A 152 4.52 -19.23 -1.69
C TYR A 152 3.45 -18.24 -1.25
N PRO A 153 3.15 -18.17 0.07
CA PRO A 153 2.31 -17.12 0.61
C PRO A 153 3.07 -15.79 0.61
N ILE A 154 2.39 -14.76 0.14
CA ILE A 154 2.87 -13.38 0.15
C ILE A 154 1.86 -12.54 0.90
N LYS A 155 2.32 -11.82 1.92
CA LYS A 155 1.52 -10.92 2.72
C LYS A 155 1.96 -9.48 2.47
N LEU A 156 1.06 -8.67 1.93
CA LEU A 156 1.23 -7.22 1.89
C LEU A 156 0.55 -6.58 3.09
N SER A 157 1.19 -5.62 3.70
CA SER A 157 0.72 -4.90 4.87
C SER A 157 0.86 -3.41 4.65
N VAL A 158 -0.19 -2.65 4.93
CA VAL A 158 -0.16 -1.19 4.99
C VAL A 158 -0.46 -0.74 6.41
N THR A 159 0.31 0.21 6.91
CA THR A 159 0.15 0.78 8.25
C THR A 159 0.00 2.30 8.15
N SER A 160 -0.93 2.85 8.92
CA SER A 160 -1.17 4.28 9.08
C SER A 160 -1.09 4.68 10.55
N ASP A 161 -1.11 5.96 10.83
CA ASP A 161 -1.17 6.52 12.19
C ASP A 161 -2.60 6.62 12.77
N SER A 162 -3.56 5.90 12.18
CA SER A 162 -4.94 5.82 12.66
C SER A 162 -5.10 4.92 13.89
N LYS A 163 -6.28 4.95 14.50
CA LYS A 163 -6.64 4.04 15.62
C LYS A 163 -6.64 2.56 15.20
N TYR A 164 -6.96 2.26 13.94
CA TYR A 164 -6.91 0.93 13.34
C TYR A 164 -5.79 0.88 12.31
N PRO A 165 -4.53 0.80 12.76
CA PRO A 165 -3.41 1.24 11.95
C PRO A 165 -3.05 0.31 10.81
N THR A 166 -3.45 -0.96 10.83
CA THR A 166 -2.88 -1.93 9.89
C THR A 166 -3.95 -2.72 9.16
N ARG A 167 -3.77 -2.87 7.85
CA ARG A 167 -4.50 -3.80 6.99
C ARG A 167 -3.54 -4.73 6.29
N HIS A 168 -3.99 -5.96 6.04
CA HIS A 168 -3.23 -7.01 5.35
C HIS A 168 -4.00 -7.54 4.16
N ALA A 169 -3.27 -7.89 3.10
CA ALA A 169 -3.72 -8.76 2.02
C ALA A 169 -2.77 -9.95 1.94
N ILE A 170 -3.31 -11.15 1.81
CA ILE A 170 -2.53 -12.37 1.69
C ILE A 170 -2.96 -13.08 0.41
N PHE A 171 -2.00 -13.43 -0.42
CA PHE A 171 -2.22 -14.25 -1.62
C PHE A 171 -1.15 -15.32 -1.71
N THR A 172 -1.51 -16.43 -2.34
CA THR A 172 -0.61 -17.56 -2.55
C THR A 172 -0.24 -17.63 -4.01
N LEU A 173 1.06 -17.75 -4.26
CA LEU A 173 1.66 -17.84 -5.58
C LEU A 173 2.04 -19.30 -5.85
N PRO A 174 1.26 -20.06 -6.64
CA PRO A 174 1.64 -21.39 -7.07
C PRO A 174 2.60 -21.32 -8.27
N VAL A 175 3.69 -22.08 -8.23
CA VAL A 175 4.76 -22.08 -9.25
C VAL A 175 5.11 -23.52 -9.63
N LYS A 176 5.23 -23.80 -10.93
CA LYS A 176 5.65 -25.09 -11.47
C LYS A 176 6.79 -24.99 -12.48
#